data_74951c9afb921c0174a663244d6590b3
#
_entry.id   74951c9afb921c0174a663244d6590b3
#
_cell.length_a   1.000
_cell.length_b   1.000
_cell.length_c   1.000
_cell.angle_alpha   90.00
_cell.angle_beta   90.00
_cell.angle_gamma   90.00
#
_symmetry.space_group_name_H-M   'P 1'
#
loop_
_entity.id
_entity.type
_entity.pdbx_description
1 polymer ?
#
loop_
_entity_poly.entity_id
_entity_poly.type
_entity_poly.pdbx_seq_one_letter_code
_entity_poly.pdbx_strand_id
1 'polypeptide(L)'
;GKDTLKFIDKKLLRELKKASEYMMAFGRGIIVIIDKNKPDTKTELKSVNLQTVRFKAFSGAKVTVQIDSSLNELDERYNEPEYYRVGTQVIHHSRVIDFQYFQPIEDDKPSYNYGGISEFELIYAQLINDSVIERAIPTLIEKISTMFYKIKDFKKKLEQKQESNLVKYFQSLENLRSIYGAGLLDADDDTKTESQNLSGLDSVDT
;
A
#
# COMPACT_ATOMS: atom_id res chain seq x y z
N GLY A 1 -3.56 -22.18 -37.97
CA GLY A 1 -3.41 -21.01 -37.08
C GLY A 1 -4.65 -20.13 -36.92
N LYS A 2 -5.65 -20.16 -37.81
CA LYS A 2 -6.86 -19.31 -37.70
C LYS A 2 -8.00 -19.92 -36.89
N ASP A 3 -8.00 -21.22 -36.65
CA ASP A 3 -9.09 -21.90 -35.94
C ASP A 3 -8.88 -21.98 -34.43
N THR A 4 -7.67 -21.84 -33.96
CA THR A 4 -7.36 -21.84 -32.50
C THR A 4 -7.89 -20.61 -31.77
N LEU A 5 -8.03 -19.48 -32.43
CA LEU A 5 -8.54 -18.23 -31.84
C LEU A 5 -10.07 -18.22 -31.63
N LYS A 6 -10.82 -19.12 -32.26
CA LYS A 6 -12.28 -19.22 -32.05
C LYS A 6 -12.66 -19.88 -30.71
N PHE A 7 -11.72 -20.54 -30.05
CA PHE A 7 -11.95 -21.26 -28.79
C PHE A 7 -11.70 -20.43 -27.53
N ILE A 8 -11.26 -19.16 -27.64
CA ILE A 8 -11.19 -18.28 -26.47
C ILE A 8 -12.61 -17.85 -26.13
N ASP A 9 -13.31 -18.70 -25.38
CA ASP A 9 -14.65 -18.39 -24.86
C ASP A 9 -14.59 -17.07 -24.03
N LYS A 10 -15.58 -16.22 -24.22
CA LYS A 10 -15.75 -14.99 -23.43
C LYS A 10 -15.69 -15.25 -21.92
N LYS A 11 -16.06 -16.47 -21.50
CA LYS A 11 -15.95 -16.91 -20.09
C LYS A 11 -14.50 -17.08 -19.66
N LEU A 12 -13.64 -17.68 -20.47
CA LEU A 12 -12.22 -17.83 -20.17
C LEU A 12 -11.54 -16.47 -20.09
N LEU A 13 -11.82 -15.56 -21.02
CA LEU A 13 -11.29 -14.19 -20.99
C LEU A 13 -11.68 -13.45 -19.69
N ARG A 14 -12.92 -13.62 -19.24
CA ARG A 14 -13.38 -13.04 -17.98
C ARG A 14 -12.63 -13.61 -16.78
N GLU A 15 -12.40 -14.92 -16.74
CA GLU A 15 -11.66 -15.53 -15.62
C GLU A 15 -10.16 -15.17 -15.68
N LEU A 16 -9.57 -15.04 -16.87
CA LEU A 16 -8.22 -14.51 -17.06
C LEU A 16 -8.08 -13.08 -16.53
N LYS A 17 -9.03 -12.20 -16.88
CA LYS A 17 -9.04 -10.83 -16.36
C LYS A 17 -9.09 -10.79 -14.83
N LYS A 18 -9.99 -11.60 -14.23
CA LYS A 18 -10.06 -11.70 -12.75
C LYS A 18 -8.76 -12.22 -12.13
N ALA A 19 -8.15 -13.24 -12.72
CA ALA A 19 -6.90 -13.79 -12.22
C ALA A 19 -5.78 -12.73 -12.28
N SER A 20 -5.73 -11.93 -13.36
CA SER A 20 -4.80 -10.81 -13.48
C SER A 20 -5.05 -9.73 -12.41
N GLU A 21 -6.31 -9.33 -12.19
CA GLU A 21 -6.68 -8.39 -11.15
C GLU A 21 -6.29 -8.91 -9.74
N TYR A 22 -6.52 -10.21 -9.49
CA TYR A 22 -6.11 -10.84 -8.23
C TYR A 22 -4.60 -10.94 -8.08
N MET A 23 -3.88 -11.21 -9.17
CA MET A 23 -2.42 -11.22 -9.19
C MET A 23 -1.85 -9.86 -8.78
N MET A 24 -2.34 -8.76 -9.35
CA MET A 24 -1.91 -7.41 -8.99
C MET A 24 -2.25 -7.06 -7.53
N ALA A 25 -3.49 -7.34 -7.11
CA ALA A 25 -3.98 -6.96 -5.79
C ALA A 25 -3.41 -7.79 -4.64
N PHE A 26 -3.17 -9.09 -4.84
CA PHE A 26 -2.78 -10.06 -3.80
C PHE A 26 -1.45 -10.77 -4.07
N GLY A 27 -0.70 -10.34 -5.09
CA GLY A 27 0.54 -10.97 -5.52
C GLY A 27 0.33 -12.28 -6.29
N ARG A 28 -0.82 -12.93 -6.14
CA ARG A 28 -1.17 -14.19 -6.81
C ARG A 28 -2.63 -14.22 -7.24
N GLY A 29 -2.87 -14.69 -8.46
CA GLY A 29 -4.17 -15.10 -8.97
C GLY A 29 -4.07 -16.48 -9.60
N ILE A 30 -4.97 -17.40 -9.29
CA ILE A 30 -4.96 -18.73 -9.88
C ILE A 30 -6.21 -18.96 -10.72
N ILE A 31 -6.08 -19.77 -11.77
CA ILE A 31 -7.21 -20.33 -12.53
C ILE A 31 -7.22 -21.83 -12.33
N VAL A 32 -8.31 -22.34 -11.78
CA VAL A 32 -8.54 -23.77 -11.60
C VAL A 32 -9.26 -24.34 -12.82
N ILE A 33 -8.72 -25.45 -13.33
CA ILE A 33 -9.26 -26.24 -14.45
C ILE A 33 -10.15 -27.34 -13.88
N ILE A 34 -11.45 -27.23 -14.09
CA ILE A 34 -12.46 -28.17 -13.59
C ILE A 34 -12.97 -28.99 -14.78
N ASP A 35 -12.61 -30.27 -14.83
CA ASP A 35 -13.14 -31.20 -15.85
C ASP A 35 -14.33 -31.93 -15.25
N LYS A 36 -15.47 -31.89 -15.98
CA LYS A 36 -16.70 -32.59 -15.56
C LYS A 36 -16.54 -34.11 -15.60
N ASN A 37 -15.68 -34.63 -16.46
CA ASN A 37 -15.45 -36.05 -16.64
C ASN A 37 -14.46 -36.60 -15.58
N LYS A 38 -13.71 -35.73 -14.94
CA LYS A 38 -12.72 -36.06 -13.90
C LYS A 38 -12.96 -35.19 -12.67
N PRO A 39 -14.00 -35.46 -11.87
CA PRO A 39 -14.42 -34.59 -10.77
C PRO A 39 -13.42 -34.56 -9.60
N ASP A 40 -12.59 -35.58 -9.45
CA ASP A 40 -11.57 -35.60 -8.40
C ASP A 40 -10.46 -34.61 -8.74
N THR A 41 -10.37 -33.56 -7.94
CA THR A 41 -9.40 -32.46 -8.13
C THR A 41 -8.00 -32.80 -7.63
N LYS A 42 -7.83 -33.87 -6.84
CA LYS A 42 -6.53 -34.29 -6.31
C LYS A 42 -5.71 -35.08 -7.34
N THR A 43 -6.38 -35.66 -8.32
CA THR A 43 -5.70 -36.48 -9.33
C THR A 43 -5.09 -35.60 -10.43
N GLU A 44 -3.94 -36.04 -10.91
CA GLU A 44 -3.26 -35.41 -12.04
C GLU A 44 -4.13 -35.30 -13.29
N LEU A 45 -4.08 -34.18 -13.97
CA LEU A 45 -4.79 -33.93 -15.23
C LEU A 45 -3.82 -34.06 -16.41
N LYS A 46 -3.73 -35.27 -17.00
CA LYS A 46 -2.81 -35.58 -18.12
C LYS A 46 -3.28 -35.01 -19.47
N SER A 47 -4.56 -34.79 -19.63
CA SER A 47 -5.14 -34.28 -20.89
C SER A 47 -6.38 -33.46 -20.61
N VAL A 48 -6.58 -32.39 -21.37
CA VAL A 48 -7.70 -31.46 -21.23
C VAL A 48 -8.56 -31.48 -22.47
N ASN A 49 -9.87 -31.78 -22.30
CA ASN A 49 -10.84 -31.60 -23.35
C ASN A 49 -11.57 -30.26 -23.18
N LEU A 50 -11.32 -29.30 -24.05
CA LEU A 50 -11.86 -27.94 -23.97
C LEU A 50 -13.39 -27.86 -23.94
N GLN A 51 -14.10 -28.90 -24.44
CA GLN A 51 -15.56 -28.93 -24.44
C GLN A 51 -16.16 -29.28 -23.07
N THR A 52 -15.42 -30.01 -22.22
CA THR A 52 -15.90 -30.48 -20.91
C THR A 52 -15.34 -29.67 -19.74
N VAL A 53 -14.40 -28.78 -20.00
CA VAL A 53 -13.65 -28.02 -18.99
C VAL A 53 -14.34 -26.71 -18.66
N ARG A 54 -14.28 -26.35 -17.40
CA ARG A 54 -14.61 -25.01 -16.86
C ARG A 54 -13.40 -24.41 -16.20
N PHE A 55 -13.26 -23.10 -16.32
CA PHE A 55 -12.23 -22.31 -15.71
C PHE A 55 -12.84 -21.46 -14.60
N LYS A 56 -12.16 -21.35 -13.46
CA LYS A 56 -12.60 -20.51 -12.35
C LYS A 56 -11.40 -19.86 -11.70
N ALA A 57 -11.40 -18.53 -11.64
CA ALA A 57 -10.37 -17.75 -11.00
C ALA A 57 -10.57 -17.63 -9.49
N PHE A 58 -9.47 -17.66 -8.72
CA PHE A 58 -9.43 -17.41 -7.29
C PHE A 58 -8.28 -16.48 -6.95
N SER A 59 -8.47 -15.67 -5.89
CA SER A 59 -7.43 -14.77 -5.40
C SER A 59 -6.42 -15.51 -4.54
N GLY A 60 -5.17 -15.06 -4.55
CA GLY A 60 -4.09 -15.59 -3.71
C GLY A 60 -4.43 -15.62 -2.21
N ALA A 61 -5.22 -14.64 -1.73
CA ALA A 61 -5.67 -14.59 -0.34
C ALA A 61 -6.54 -15.79 0.11
N LYS A 62 -7.14 -16.53 -0.85
CA LYS A 62 -7.98 -17.70 -0.58
C LYS A 62 -7.29 -19.02 -0.87
N VAL A 63 -6.03 -18.96 -1.24
CA VAL A 63 -5.24 -20.12 -1.69
C VAL A 63 -4.12 -20.36 -0.72
N THR A 64 -4.00 -21.60 -0.24
CA THR A 64 -2.80 -22.09 0.45
C THR A 64 -2.17 -23.17 -0.40
N VAL A 65 -0.84 -23.27 -0.36
CA VAL A 65 -0.12 -24.27 -1.14
C VAL A 65 0.50 -25.32 -0.24
N GLN A 66 0.67 -26.51 -0.78
CA GLN A 66 1.43 -27.59 -0.18
C GLN A 66 2.56 -27.93 -1.13
N ILE A 67 3.78 -27.94 -0.59
CA ILE A 67 5.00 -28.30 -1.32
C ILE A 67 5.34 -29.73 -0.99
N ASP A 68 5.99 -30.40 -1.93
CA ASP A 68 6.61 -31.69 -1.68
C ASP A 68 7.95 -31.48 -0.97
N SER A 69 7.96 -31.70 0.35
CA SER A 69 9.16 -31.61 1.18
C SER A 69 10.17 -32.76 0.95
N SER A 70 9.81 -33.74 0.13
CA SER A 70 10.72 -34.87 -0.20
C SER A 70 11.68 -34.54 -1.35
N LEU A 71 11.43 -33.45 -2.09
CA LEU A 71 12.27 -33.00 -3.19
C LEU A 71 13.60 -32.41 -2.68
N ASN A 72 14.67 -32.69 -3.39
CA ASN A 72 15.98 -32.10 -3.11
C ASN A 72 16.12 -30.75 -3.79
N GLU A 73 16.98 -29.87 -3.27
CA GLU A 73 17.28 -28.54 -3.84
C GLU A 73 17.72 -28.57 -5.31
N LEU A 74 18.21 -29.71 -5.80
CA LEU A 74 18.62 -29.92 -7.19
C LEU A 74 17.46 -30.36 -8.10
N ASP A 75 16.29 -30.66 -7.53
CA ASP A 75 15.13 -31.05 -8.33
C ASP A 75 14.50 -29.83 -9.01
N GLU A 76 14.12 -29.99 -10.28
CA GLU A 76 13.54 -28.92 -11.11
C GLU A 76 12.30 -28.28 -10.46
N ARG A 77 11.58 -29.06 -9.65
CA ARG A 77 10.34 -28.61 -8.97
C ARG A 77 10.54 -28.31 -7.47
N TYR A 78 11.77 -28.15 -7.04
CA TYR A 78 12.05 -27.74 -5.67
C TYR A 78 11.36 -26.41 -5.35
N ASN A 79 10.72 -26.32 -4.20
CA ASN A 79 9.93 -25.13 -3.78
C ASN A 79 8.77 -24.74 -4.69
N GLU A 80 8.32 -25.64 -5.57
CA GLU A 80 7.09 -25.43 -6.33
C GLU A 80 5.88 -26.11 -5.66
N PRO A 81 4.69 -25.49 -5.74
CA PRO A 81 3.48 -26.09 -5.20
C PRO A 81 3.13 -27.42 -5.88
N GLU A 82 2.96 -28.49 -5.09
CA GLU A 82 2.39 -29.75 -5.56
C GLU A 82 0.87 -29.73 -5.55
N TYR A 83 0.31 -29.19 -4.45
CA TYR A 83 -1.13 -29.02 -4.29
C TYR A 83 -1.50 -27.60 -3.90
N TYR A 84 -2.62 -27.16 -4.43
CA TYR A 84 -3.28 -25.91 -4.05
C TYR A 84 -4.53 -26.22 -3.25
N ARG A 85 -4.72 -25.56 -2.13
CA ARG A 85 -5.93 -25.66 -1.32
C ARG A 85 -6.76 -24.40 -1.45
N VAL A 86 -8.02 -24.56 -1.89
CA VAL A 86 -9.01 -23.48 -1.97
C VAL A 86 -10.19 -23.84 -1.07
N GLY A 87 -10.28 -23.21 0.08
CA GLY A 87 -11.23 -23.62 1.11
C GLY A 87 -10.95 -25.04 1.60
N THR A 88 -11.90 -25.93 1.45
CA THR A 88 -11.78 -27.37 1.82
C THR A 88 -11.25 -28.26 0.69
N GLN A 89 -11.15 -27.72 -0.53
CA GLN A 89 -10.76 -28.52 -1.71
C GLN A 89 -9.25 -28.47 -1.93
N VAL A 90 -8.67 -29.64 -2.15
CA VAL A 90 -7.26 -29.82 -2.55
C VAL A 90 -7.22 -30.07 -4.05
N ILE A 91 -6.36 -29.37 -4.74
CA ILE A 91 -6.25 -29.33 -6.20
C ILE A 91 -4.81 -29.63 -6.59
N HIS A 92 -4.60 -30.62 -7.42
CA HIS A 92 -3.27 -30.95 -7.94
C HIS A 92 -2.75 -29.83 -8.87
N HIS A 93 -1.46 -29.55 -8.83
CA HIS A 93 -0.85 -28.44 -9.59
C HIS A 93 -1.17 -28.48 -11.09
N SER A 94 -1.27 -29.69 -11.71
CA SER A 94 -1.61 -29.83 -13.13
C SER A 94 -2.98 -29.27 -13.54
N ARG A 95 -3.81 -28.95 -12.55
CA ARG A 95 -5.13 -28.35 -12.73
C ARG A 95 -5.16 -26.86 -12.41
N VAL A 96 -4.01 -26.24 -12.17
CA VAL A 96 -3.91 -24.84 -11.77
C VAL A 96 -3.01 -24.11 -12.75
N ILE A 97 -3.47 -22.97 -13.22
CA ILE A 97 -2.63 -21.97 -13.87
C ILE A 97 -2.38 -20.89 -12.83
N ASP A 98 -1.13 -20.77 -12.40
CA ASP A 98 -0.71 -19.84 -11.35
C ASP A 98 -0.11 -18.58 -11.98
N PHE A 99 -0.68 -17.44 -11.64
CA PHE A 99 -0.21 -16.12 -12.04
C PHE A 99 0.38 -15.43 -10.82
N GLN A 100 1.67 -15.10 -10.90
CA GLN A 100 2.39 -14.37 -9.84
C GLN A 100 2.85 -13.03 -10.38
N TYR A 101 2.68 -11.95 -9.59
CA TYR A 101 3.05 -10.61 -10.02
C TYR A 101 4.56 -10.40 -9.93
N PHE A 102 5.08 -10.26 -8.74
CA PHE A 102 6.51 -10.08 -8.49
C PHE A 102 6.99 -11.24 -7.62
N GLN A 103 7.96 -11.99 -8.11
CA GLN A 103 8.44 -13.16 -7.36
C GLN A 103 9.40 -12.73 -6.26
N PRO A 104 9.16 -13.14 -5.00
CA PRO A 104 10.11 -12.96 -3.93
C PRO A 104 11.36 -13.80 -4.16
N ILE A 105 12.46 -13.44 -3.50
CA ILE A 105 13.66 -14.28 -3.47
C ILE A 105 13.35 -15.62 -2.82
N GLU A 106 14.18 -16.64 -3.10
CA GLU A 106 13.91 -18.04 -2.73
C GLU A 106 13.63 -18.21 -1.24
N ASP A 107 14.44 -17.57 -0.39
CA ASP A 107 14.32 -17.65 1.08
C ASP A 107 13.03 -17.02 1.63
N ASP A 108 12.47 -16.05 0.91
CA ASP A 108 11.26 -15.34 1.32
C ASP A 108 9.96 -15.99 0.78
N LYS A 109 10.05 -16.92 -0.19
CA LYS A 109 8.88 -17.59 -0.77
C LYS A 109 7.89 -18.15 0.26
N PRO A 110 8.34 -18.80 1.37
CA PRO A 110 7.43 -19.30 2.39
C PRO A 110 6.57 -18.20 3.04
N SER A 111 7.13 -17.00 3.26
CA SER A 111 6.43 -15.87 3.84
C SER A 111 5.28 -15.37 2.97
N TYR A 112 5.42 -15.54 1.65
CA TYR A 112 4.40 -15.21 0.65
C TYR A 112 3.54 -16.42 0.25
N ASN A 113 3.55 -17.47 1.05
CA ASN A 113 2.82 -18.72 0.74
C ASN A 113 3.18 -19.24 -0.67
N TYR A 114 4.46 -19.10 -1.06
CA TYR A 114 4.99 -19.45 -2.38
C TYR A 114 4.28 -18.75 -3.55
N GLY A 115 3.77 -17.55 -3.29
CA GLY A 115 3.17 -16.66 -4.27
C GLY A 115 4.06 -15.49 -4.62
N GLY A 116 3.46 -14.51 -5.31
CA GLY A 116 4.12 -13.25 -5.63
C GLY A 116 3.85 -12.17 -4.58
N ILE A 117 4.60 -11.09 -4.67
CA ILE A 117 4.40 -9.85 -3.92
C ILE A 117 3.35 -9.02 -4.66
N SER A 118 2.41 -8.42 -3.94
CA SER A 118 1.37 -7.59 -4.54
C SER A 118 1.90 -6.21 -4.97
N GLU A 119 1.27 -5.61 -5.96
CA GLU A 119 1.58 -4.25 -6.37
C GLU A 119 1.36 -3.25 -5.22
N PHE A 120 0.31 -3.44 -4.42
CA PHE A 120 0.04 -2.59 -3.26
C PHE A 120 1.15 -2.67 -2.21
N GLU A 121 1.74 -3.84 -2.01
CA GLU A 121 2.84 -4.00 -1.05
C GLU A 121 4.10 -3.28 -1.51
N LEU A 122 4.40 -3.30 -2.81
CA LEU A 122 5.55 -2.60 -3.39
C LEU A 122 5.45 -1.08 -3.22
N ILE A 123 4.25 -0.51 -3.36
CA ILE A 123 4.04 0.95 -3.24
C ILE A 123 3.63 1.37 -1.82
N TYR A 124 3.40 0.44 -0.91
CA TYR A 124 2.87 0.72 0.44
C TYR A 124 3.76 1.67 1.24
N ALA A 125 5.07 1.46 1.20
CA ALA A 125 6.02 2.32 1.90
C ALA A 125 5.95 3.77 1.38
N GLN A 126 5.79 3.95 0.08
CA GLN A 126 5.66 5.27 -0.53
C GLN A 126 4.35 5.95 -0.15
N LEU A 127 3.23 5.21 -0.17
CA LEU A 127 1.93 5.73 0.25
C LEU A 127 1.94 6.18 1.72
N ILE A 128 2.60 5.44 2.60
CA ILE A 128 2.77 5.84 4.01
C ILE A 128 3.60 7.13 4.11
N ASN A 129 4.73 7.21 3.41
CA ASN A 129 5.57 8.40 3.40
C ASN A 129 4.82 9.63 2.90
N ASP A 130 4.07 9.50 1.80
CA ASP A 130 3.25 10.58 1.25
C ASP A 130 2.20 11.05 2.27
N SER A 131 1.53 10.13 2.95
CA SER A 131 0.54 10.46 3.98
C SER A 131 1.16 11.16 5.21
N VAL A 132 2.39 10.83 5.57
CA VAL A 132 3.15 11.50 6.64
C VAL A 132 3.53 12.91 6.21
N ILE A 133 3.98 13.09 4.97
CA ILE A 133 4.32 14.40 4.42
C ILE A 133 3.08 15.30 4.38
N GLU A 134 1.95 14.80 3.85
CA GLU A 134 0.69 15.56 3.81
C GLU A 134 0.23 16.05 5.20
N ARG A 135 0.45 15.26 6.23
CA ARG A 135 0.14 15.66 7.63
C ARG A 135 1.17 16.61 8.22
N ALA A 136 2.42 16.50 7.82
CA ALA A 136 3.51 17.33 8.35
C ALA A 136 3.49 18.75 7.76
N ILE A 137 3.09 18.93 6.50
CA ILE A 137 3.07 20.23 5.82
C ILE A 137 2.26 21.29 6.58
N PRO A 138 0.99 21.09 6.98
CA PRO A 138 0.23 22.07 7.74
C PRO A 138 0.91 22.45 9.05
N THR A 139 1.46 21.47 9.77
CA THR A 139 2.17 21.70 11.03
C THR A 139 3.47 22.49 10.82
N LEU A 140 4.17 22.25 9.73
CA LEU A 140 5.36 23.02 9.37
C LEU A 140 5.00 24.46 9.03
N ILE A 141 3.95 24.67 8.22
CA ILE A 141 3.46 26.02 7.86
C ILE A 141 3.07 26.79 9.13
N GLU A 142 2.39 26.14 10.07
CA GLU A 142 2.02 26.74 11.35
C GLU A 142 3.25 27.14 12.18
N LYS A 143 4.29 26.30 12.22
CA LYS A 143 5.53 26.57 12.95
C LYS A 143 6.45 27.61 12.30
N ILE A 144 6.43 27.71 10.97
CA ILE A 144 7.26 28.68 10.22
C ILE A 144 6.74 30.12 10.40
N SER A 145 5.45 30.30 10.65
CA SER A 145 4.91 31.62 10.95
C SER A 145 5.21 32.00 12.40
N THR A 146 6.49 32.22 12.72
CA THR A 146 6.92 32.74 14.02
C THR A 146 6.64 34.25 14.06
N MET A 147 5.81 34.71 15.00
CA MET A 147 5.61 36.13 15.23
C MET A 147 6.58 36.64 16.31
N PHE A 148 7.23 37.72 16.00
CA PHE A 148 8.03 38.46 16.95
C PHE A 148 7.24 39.67 17.46
N TYR A 149 7.02 39.76 18.79
CA TYR A 149 6.38 40.89 19.39
C TYR A 149 7.45 41.84 19.96
N LYS A 150 7.45 43.08 19.49
CA LYS A 150 8.29 44.14 20.08
C LYS A 150 7.53 44.80 21.20
N ILE A 151 7.96 44.58 22.42
CA ILE A 151 7.33 45.19 23.61
C ILE A 151 8.26 46.29 24.13
N LYS A 152 7.73 47.50 24.23
CA LYS A 152 8.46 48.63 24.81
C LYS A 152 8.72 48.38 26.31
N ASP A 153 9.96 48.60 26.71
CA ASP A 153 10.43 48.41 28.11
C ASP A 153 10.28 46.99 28.66
N PHE A 154 10.34 45.96 27.82
CA PHE A 154 10.17 44.55 28.20
C PHE A 154 11.05 44.13 29.38
N LYS A 155 12.34 44.55 29.39
CA LYS A 155 13.26 44.25 30.51
C LYS A 155 12.78 44.84 31.83
N LYS A 156 12.30 46.09 31.84
CA LYS A 156 11.78 46.75 33.06
C LYS A 156 10.49 46.06 33.54
N LYS A 157 9.62 45.64 32.66
CA LYS A 157 8.38 44.89 33.00
C LYS A 157 8.68 43.53 33.61
N LEU A 158 9.74 42.84 33.15
CA LEU A 158 10.21 41.58 33.73
C LEU A 158 10.79 41.78 35.12
N GLU A 159 11.64 42.80 35.33
CA GLU A 159 12.25 43.12 36.63
C GLU A 159 11.20 43.50 37.70
N GLN A 160 10.05 44.03 37.30
CA GLN A 160 8.93 44.39 38.18
C GLN A 160 8.04 43.20 38.58
N LYS A 161 8.45 41.93 38.34
CA LYS A 161 7.69 40.69 38.62
C LYS A 161 6.28 40.65 38.04
N GLN A 162 6.06 41.26 36.88
CA GLN A 162 4.77 41.23 36.16
C GLN A 162 4.69 40.05 35.16
N GLU A 163 5.49 39.01 35.36
CA GLU A 163 5.56 37.83 34.46
C GLU A 163 4.20 37.18 34.25
N SER A 164 3.37 37.06 35.30
CA SER A 164 2.08 36.40 35.19
C SER A 164 1.09 37.18 34.29
N ASN A 165 1.19 38.51 34.28
CA ASN A 165 0.34 39.34 33.44
C ASN A 165 0.80 39.33 31.98
N LEU A 166 2.10 39.26 31.72
CA LEU A 166 2.68 39.11 30.39
C LEU A 166 2.33 37.76 29.81
N VAL A 167 2.44 36.67 30.57
CA VAL A 167 2.07 35.32 30.11
C VAL A 167 0.58 35.26 29.73
N LYS A 168 -0.30 35.82 30.56
CA LYS A 168 -1.75 35.89 30.25
C LYS A 168 -2.04 36.73 29.00
N TYR A 169 -1.31 37.82 28.81
CA TYR A 169 -1.44 38.67 27.64
C TYR A 169 -1.03 37.89 26.36
N PHE A 170 0.09 37.22 26.39
CA PHE A 170 0.52 36.38 25.26
C PHE A 170 -0.42 35.22 24.99
N GLN A 171 -0.90 34.54 26.01
CA GLN A 171 -1.88 33.47 25.85
C GLN A 171 -3.18 33.98 25.23
N SER A 172 -3.65 35.17 25.60
CA SER A 172 -4.83 35.77 24.99
C SER A 172 -4.60 36.18 23.54
N LEU A 173 -3.42 36.67 23.17
CA LEU A 173 -3.03 36.98 21.80
C LEU A 173 -2.95 35.71 20.92
N GLU A 174 -2.35 34.64 21.44
CA GLU A 174 -2.30 33.36 20.73
C GLU A 174 -3.68 32.74 20.54
N ASN A 175 -4.52 32.81 21.56
CA ASN A 175 -5.91 32.33 21.44
C ASN A 175 -6.71 33.14 20.40
N LEU A 176 -6.58 34.47 20.38
CA LEU A 176 -7.23 35.32 19.37
C LEU A 176 -6.72 35.03 17.98
N ARG A 177 -5.40 34.79 17.83
CA ARG A 177 -4.81 34.40 16.54
C ARG A 177 -5.31 33.04 16.06
N SER A 178 -5.38 32.05 16.96
CA SER A 178 -5.88 30.70 16.63
C SER A 178 -7.33 30.72 16.19
N ILE A 179 -8.16 31.60 16.75
CA ILE A 179 -9.60 31.64 16.44
C ILE A 179 -9.90 32.52 15.22
N TYR A 180 -9.21 33.65 15.05
CA TYR A 180 -9.56 34.66 14.05
C TYR A 180 -8.49 34.94 12.99
N GLY A 181 -7.31 34.29 13.08
CA GLY A 181 -6.19 34.51 12.16
C GLY A 181 -5.58 35.93 12.24
N ALA A 182 -6.02 36.75 13.21
CA ALA A 182 -5.57 38.13 13.40
C ALA A 182 -5.34 38.42 14.89
N GLY A 183 -4.28 39.13 15.19
CA GLY A 183 -4.00 39.63 16.55
C GLY A 183 -4.45 41.09 16.68
N LEU A 184 -5.11 41.42 17.79
CA LEU A 184 -5.34 42.81 18.20
C LEU A 184 -4.10 43.31 18.94
N LEU A 185 -3.57 44.43 18.47
CA LEU A 185 -2.37 45.06 19.01
C LEU A 185 -2.73 46.46 19.52
N ASP A 186 -2.05 46.89 20.53
CA ASP A 186 -2.14 48.28 20.97
C ASP A 186 -1.48 49.20 19.94
N ALA A 187 -2.00 50.40 19.76
CA ALA A 187 -1.54 51.33 18.73
C ALA A 187 -0.06 51.75 18.90
N ASP A 188 0.50 51.56 20.14
CA ASP A 188 1.89 51.80 20.46
C ASP A 188 2.80 50.58 20.29
N ASP A 189 2.25 49.41 19.98
CA ASP A 189 3.03 48.18 19.79
C ASP A 189 3.45 48.02 18.29
N ASP A 190 4.75 48.16 18.05
CA ASP A 190 5.32 47.98 16.70
C ASP A 190 5.64 46.48 16.45
N THR A 191 4.85 45.81 15.64
CA THR A 191 5.04 44.40 15.27
C THR A 191 5.64 44.27 13.88
N LYS A 192 6.71 43.52 13.75
CA LYS A 192 7.23 43.08 12.46
C LYS A 192 6.91 41.58 12.28
N THR A 193 6.18 41.25 11.24
CA THR A 193 6.03 39.87 10.76
C THR A 193 7.18 39.62 9.80
N GLU A 194 8.16 38.81 10.20
CA GLU A 194 9.15 38.26 9.27
C GLU A 194 8.63 36.94 8.76
N SER A 195 8.18 36.90 7.51
CA SER A 195 7.98 35.65 6.78
C SER A 195 9.36 35.16 6.33
N GLN A 196 9.80 34.00 6.81
CA GLN A 196 10.95 33.34 6.21
C GLN A 196 10.58 32.93 4.77
N ASN A 197 11.33 33.45 3.83
CA ASN A 197 11.14 33.15 2.43
C ASN A 197 11.62 31.71 2.16
N LEU A 198 10.67 30.82 1.88
CA LEU A 198 10.92 29.41 1.56
C LEU A 198 11.48 29.21 0.14
N SER A 199 12.11 30.23 -0.46
CA SER A 199 12.68 30.18 -1.80
C SER A 199 13.78 29.11 -2.01
N GLY A 200 14.08 28.30 -1.01
CA GLY A 200 15.02 27.16 -1.11
C GLY A 200 14.35 25.80 -1.30
N LEU A 201 13.01 25.71 -1.30
CA LEU A 201 12.28 24.45 -1.49
C LEU A 201 11.83 24.20 -2.93
N ASP A 202 12.08 25.14 -3.84
CA ASP A 202 11.72 25.02 -5.27
C ASP A 202 12.66 24.13 -6.09
N SER A 203 13.65 23.48 -5.47
CA SER A 203 14.64 22.64 -6.17
C SER A 203 14.59 21.16 -5.76
N VAL A 204 13.44 20.62 -5.44
CA VAL A 204 13.26 19.17 -5.46
C VAL A 204 12.70 18.82 -6.83
N ASP A 205 13.62 18.67 -7.80
CA ASP A 205 13.32 18.12 -9.11
C ASP A 205 12.70 16.72 -8.94
N THR A 206 11.55 16.55 -9.56
CA THR A 206 10.83 15.30 -9.75
C THR A 206 11.57 14.32 -10.65
#